data_118a2c747fad0c7a8bb4ccef363461d1
#
_entry.id   118a2c747fad0c7a8bb4ccef363461d1
#
_cell.length_a   1.000
_cell.length_b   1.000
_cell.length_c   1.000
_cell.angle_alpha   90.00
_cell.angle_beta   90.00
_cell.angle_gamma   90.00
#
_symmetry.space_group_name_H-M   'P 1'
#
loop_
_entity.id
_entity.type
_entity.pdbx_description
1 polymer ?
#
loop_
_entity_poly.entity_id
_entity_poly.type
_entity_poly.pdbx_seq_one_letter_code
_entity_poly.pdbx_strand_id
1 'polypeptide(L)'
;MKKIFALTLAVLMVMGLFAGCSGSQTNNGLLNEGKLVISISPDFAPMEFVDPTKDGQDQFVGFDVALAKYIAQELGVELEIKPMDFDACQLAVGSGMVDMSISGYSWTEKREKNYNMSDYYYAGENETEQVLIVLKENAGKYTTAESLKGLKIGAQGASLQEELVKSQLPDCTLVSYTDINTGLQQLKKGDFDAMAVAIGNANALINNNPDVGMSGFQFEVDEKETNNLILLKKGNDTLTEKVNEILAKAKAAGLYEIWYEEALNTAGVDVSYDVDGNPIVKPDESEAG
;
A
#
# COMPACT_ATOMS: atom_id res chain seq x y z
N MET A 1 -35.46 -25.75 -72.43
CA MET A 1 -34.29 -26.23 -71.68
C MET A 1 -33.09 -25.32 -71.92
N LYS A 2 -33.10 -24.10 -71.57
CA LYS A 2 -31.97 -23.13 -71.68
C LYS A 2 -32.31 -21.93 -70.83
N LYS A 3 -32.21 -22.00 -69.51
CA LYS A 3 -32.26 -20.83 -68.55
C LYS A 3 -31.87 -21.24 -67.11
N ILE A 4 -30.89 -22.07 -66.94
CA ILE A 4 -30.37 -22.39 -65.58
C ILE A 4 -28.84 -22.49 -65.66
N PHE A 5 -28.13 -21.41 -65.99
CA PHE A 5 -26.66 -21.40 -65.96
C PHE A 5 -26.06 -20.01 -65.73
N ALA A 6 -26.85 -19.08 -65.23
CA ALA A 6 -26.32 -17.70 -65.00
C ALA A 6 -26.42 -17.18 -63.55
N LEU A 7 -26.68 -18.06 -62.56
CA LEU A 7 -26.87 -17.60 -61.17
C LEU A 7 -25.89 -18.19 -60.19
N THR A 8 -24.83 -18.87 -60.61
CA THR A 8 -23.82 -19.51 -59.72
C THR A 8 -22.46 -18.86 -59.73
N LEU A 9 -22.27 -17.73 -60.39
CA LEU A 9 -20.97 -17.03 -60.45
C LEU A 9 -20.94 -15.68 -59.71
N ALA A 10 -22.05 -15.27 -59.10
CA ALA A 10 -22.12 -13.98 -58.36
C ALA A 10 -22.07 -14.10 -56.83
N VAL A 11 -21.97 -15.32 -56.26
CA VAL A 11 -21.93 -15.53 -54.80
C VAL A 11 -20.53 -15.79 -54.26
N LEU A 12 -19.52 -15.89 -55.14
CA LEU A 12 -18.13 -16.18 -54.74
C LEU A 12 -17.20 -14.92 -54.64
N MET A 13 -17.74 -13.71 -54.76
CA MET A 13 -16.93 -12.46 -54.73
C MET A 13 -17.27 -11.51 -53.56
N VAL A 14 -18.00 -11.98 -52.54
CA VAL A 14 -18.30 -11.15 -51.34
C VAL A 14 -17.71 -11.73 -50.06
N MET A 15 -16.91 -12.80 -50.11
CA MET A 15 -16.22 -13.36 -48.92
C MET A 15 -14.75 -12.96 -48.81
N GLY A 16 -14.35 -11.82 -49.35
CA GLY A 16 -12.91 -11.39 -49.39
C GLY A 16 -12.59 -10.06 -48.77
N LEU A 17 -13.45 -9.46 -47.94
CA LEU A 17 -13.17 -8.12 -47.34
C LEU A 17 -13.50 -7.99 -45.85
N PHE A 18 -13.47 -9.08 -45.11
CA PHE A 18 -13.31 -9.01 -43.63
C PHE A 18 -11.94 -9.56 -43.22
N ALA A 19 -10.89 -9.08 -43.86
CA ALA A 19 -9.61 -8.97 -43.14
C ALA A 19 -9.77 -7.80 -42.17
N GLY A 20 -10.56 -8.02 -41.12
CA GLY A 20 -10.63 -7.12 -40.00
C GLY A 20 -9.21 -6.96 -39.48
N CYS A 21 -8.76 -5.72 -39.37
CA CYS A 21 -7.65 -5.34 -38.49
C CYS A 21 -7.92 -6.00 -37.14
N SER A 22 -7.38 -7.16 -36.92
CA SER A 22 -7.11 -7.68 -35.61
C SER A 22 -6.04 -6.74 -35.07
N GLY A 23 -6.45 -5.61 -34.54
CA GLY A 23 -5.64 -4.82 -33.68
C GLY A 23 -5.10 -5.80 -32.65
N SER A 24 -3.79 -5.94 -32.61
CA SER A 24 -3.10 -6.68 -31.58
C SER A 24 -3.56 -6.08 -30.24
N GLN A 25 -4.54 -6.68 -29.61
CA GLN A 25 -4.91 -6.33 -28.24
C GLN A 25 -3.67 -6.63 -27.42
N THR A 26 -3.00 -5.58 -26.98
CA THR A 26 -1.90 -5.70 -26.03
C THR A 26 -2.53 -6.18 -24.74
N ASN A 27 -2.40 -7.48 -24.46
CA ASN A 27 -2.80 -8.02 -23.16
C ASN A 27 -1.89 -7.41 -22.10
N ASN A 28 -2.43 -6.44 -21.35
CA ASN A 28 -1.71 -5.74 -20.29
C ASN A 28 -1.50 -6.63 -19.04
N GLY A 29 -1.89 -7.89 -19.08
CA GLY A 29 -1.85 -8.79 -17.94
C GLY A 29 -2.98 -8.57 -16.94
N LEU A 30 -4.00 -7.73 -17.28
CA LEU A 30 -5.14 -7.44 -16.43
C LEU A 30 -6.16 -8.59 -16.44
N LEU A 31 -6.87 -8.77 -15.33
CA LEU A 31 -7.97 -9.73 -15.18
C LEU A 31 -9.18 -9.37 -16.05
N ASN A 32 -9.46 -8.06 -16.16
CA ASN A 32 -10.55 -7.52 -16.92
C ASN A 32 -10.05 -6.49 -17.92
N GLU A 33 -10.49 -6.61 -19.17
CA GLU A 33 -10.16 -5.62 -20.20
C GLU A 33 -10.71 -4.23 -19.81
N GLY A 34 -9.87 -3.20 -19.93
CA GLY A 34 -10.27 -1.82 -19.66
C GLY A 34 -10.41 -1.44 -18.19
N LYS A 35 -10.06 -2.36 -17.25
CA LYS A 35 -10.16 -2.08 -15.82
C LYS A 35 -8.96 -2.62 -15.05
N LEU A 36 -8.40 -1.80 -14.15
CA LEU A 36 -7.45 -2.17 -13.14
C LEU A 36 -8.18 -2.35 -11.81
N VAL A 37 -8.23 -3.58 -11.30
CA VAL A 37 -8.85 -3.90 -10.00
C VAL A 37 -7.77 -4.08 -8.97
N ILE A 38 -7.80 -3.26 -7.91
CA ILE A 38 -6.79 -3.32 -6.84
C ILE A 38 -7.43 -3.62 -5.49
N SER A 39 -6.66 -4.16 -4.55
CA SER A 39 -7.00 -4.20 -3.14
C SER A 39 -6.13 -3.26 -2.32
N ILE A 40 -6.74 -2.65 -1.30
CA ILE A 40 -6.08 -1.82 -0.30
C ILE A 40 -6.63 -2.14 1.09
N SER A 41 -5.84 -1.90 2.15
CA SER A 41 -6.30 -1.85 3.55
C SER A 41 -6.34 -0.37 3.97
N PRO A 42 -7.50 0.32 3.87
CA PRO A 42 -7.55 1.78 3.95
C PRO A 42 -7.55 2.29 5.39
N ASP A 43 -6.57 1.89 6.17
CA ASP A 43 -6.34 2.19 7.59
C ASP A 43 -4.92 2.69 7.88
N PHE A 44 -4.08 2.82 6.83
CA PHE A 44 -2.65 3.11 6.94
C PHE A 44 -2.31 4.53 6.44
N ALA A 45 -2.82 5.57 7.12
CA ALA A 45 -2.46 6.96 6.81
C ALA A 45 -0.95 7.20 7.07
N PRO A 46 -0.26 7.96 6.21
CA PRO A 46 -0.76 8.72 5.07
C PRO A 46 -0.82 7.94 3.74
N MET A 47 -0.48 6.63 3.74
CA MET A 47 -0.37 5.84 2.51
C MET A 47 -1.73 5.55 1.88
N GLU A 48 -2.65 4.89 2.60
CA GLU A 48 -4.02 4.65 2.16
C GLU A 48 -4.99 4.69 3.35
N PHE A 49 -6.03 5.50 3.24
CA PHE A 49 -7.02 5.68 4.30
C PHE A 49 -8.36 6.19 3.76
N VAL A 50 -9.36 6.23 4.64
CA VAL A 50 -10.69 6.74 4.32
C VAL A 50 -10.78 8.22 4.69
N ASP A 51 -11.16 9.06 3.73
CA ASP A 51 -11.62 10.43 3.98
C ASP A 51 -13.13 10.40 4.25
N PRO A 52 -13.58 10.61 5.49
CA PRO A 52 -15.00 10.49 5.84
C PRO A 52 -15.87 11.61 5.26
N THR A 53 -15.28 12.59 4.60
CA THR A 53 -16.01 13.68 3.93
C THR A 53 -16.40 13.34 2.49
N LYS A 54 -15.94 12.20 1.98
CA LYS A 54 -16.17 11.73 0.61
C LYS A 54 -16.92 10.40 0.60
N ASP A 55 -17.52 10.06 -0.54
CA ASP A 55 -18.31 8.85 -0.73
C ASP A 55 -17.78 7.99 -1.91
N GLY A 56 -18.23 6.73 -1.95
CA GLY A 56 -17.93 5.80 -3.05
C GLY A 56 -16.43 5.52 -3.19
N GLN A 57 -15.91 5.50 -4.42
CA GLN A 57 -14.49 5.26 -4.69
C GLN A 57 -13.60 6.46 -4.29
N ASP A 58 -14.16 7.66 -4.24
CA ASP A 58 -13.42 8.89 -3.91
C ASP A 58 -13.09 9.00 -2.42
N GLN A 59 -13.75 8.22 -1.55
CA GLN A 59 -13.44 8.18 -0.12
C GLN A 59 -12.04 7.62 0.17
N PHE A 60 -11.49 6.80 -0.74
CA PHE A 60 -10.14 6.26 -0.58
C PHE A 60 -9.12 7.30 -1.05
N VAL A 61 -8.22 7.68 -0.16
CA VAL A 61 -7.22 8.72 -0.34
C VAL A 61 -5.87 8.29 0.22
N GLY A 62 -4.85 9.10 -0.02
CA GLY A 62 -3.49 8.85 0.43
C GLY A 62 -2.53 8.62 -0.74
N PHE A 63 -1.25 8.46 -0.41
CA PHE A 63 -0.18 8.30 -1.39
C PHE A 63 -0.39 7.10 -2.30
N ASP A 64 -0.67 5.91 -1.75
CA ASP A 64 -0.87 4.67 -2.50
C ASP A 64 -2.07 4.76 -3.45
N VAL A 65 -3.13 5.47 -3.02
CA VAL A 65 -4.31 5.71 -3.86
C VAL A 65 -4.00 6.67 -5.00
N ALA A 66 -3.19 7.71 -4.76
CA ALA A 66 -2.74 8.63 -5.82
C ALA A 66 -1.88 7.88 -6.85
N LEU A 67 -0.96 7.04 -6.38
CA LEU A 67 -0.13 6.18 -7.23
C LEU A 67 -0.98 5.19 -8.04
N ALA A 68 -1.97 4.53 -7.43
CA ALA A 68 -2.88 3.62 -8.12
C ALA A 68 -3.70 4.31 -9.21
N LYS A 69 -4.19 5.53 -8.96
CA LYS A 69 -4.87 6.37 -9.96
C LYS A 69 -3.96 6.71 -11.13
N TYR A 70 -2.71 7.04 -10.86
CA TYR A 70 -1.71 7.32 -11.89
C TYR A 70 -1.40 6.06 -12.73
N ILE A 71 -1.24 4.90 -12.09
CA ILE A 71 -1.02 3.63 -12.80
C ILE A 71 -2.19 3.32 -13.73
N ALA A 72 -3.43 3.45 -13.26
CA ALA A 72 -4.62 3.22 -14.10
C ALA A 72 -4.69 4.19 -15.29
N GLN A 73 -4.36 5.48 -15.07
CA GLN A 73 -4.30 6.49 -16.11
C GLN A 73 -3.25 6.16 -17.18
N GLU A 74 -2.02 5.78 -16.79
CA GLU A 74 -0.95 5.41 -17.71
C GLU A 74 -1.26 4.12 -18.50
N LEU A 75 -2.00 3.19 -17.89
CA LEU A 75 -2.51 1.99 -18.55
C LEU A 75 -3.71 2.29 -19.48
N GLY A 76 -4.33 3.46 -19.36
CA GLY A 76 -5.54 3.85 -20.12
C GLY A 76 -6.79 3.07 -19.73
N VAL A 77 -6.95 2.73 -18.45
CA VAL A 77 -8.04 1.91 -17.91
C VAL A 77 -8.74 2.58 -16.72
N GLU A 78 -9.95 2.10 -16.40
CA GLU A 78 -10.67 2.51 -15.19
C GLU A 78 -10.06 1.84 -13.95
N LEU A 79 -9.95 2.59 -12.84
CA LEU A 79 -9.54 2.05 -11.54
C LEU A 79 -10.77 1.58 -10.74
N GLU A 80 -10.71 0.37 -10.19
CA GLU A 80 -11.64 -0.13 -9.19
C GLU A 80 -10.89 -0.54 -7.92
N ILE A 81 -11.18 0.14 -6.81
CA ILE A 81 -10.58 -0.12 -5.49
C ILE A 81 -11.50 -1.05 -4.70
N LYS A 82 -10.95 -2.16 -4.20
CA LYS A 82 -11.61 -3.10 -3.29
C LYS A 82 -10.97 -3.00 -1.90
N PRO A 83 -11.63 -2.32 -0.95
CA PRO A 83 -11.14 -2.28 0.42
C PRO A 83 -11.33 -3.63 1.11
N MET A 84 -10.33 -4.06 1.87
CA MET A 84 -10.38 -5.27 2.69
C MET A 84 -9.27 -5.23 3.75
N ASP A 85 -9.30 -6.16 4.71
CA ASP A 85 -8.25 -6.27 5.71
C ASP A 85 -6.89 -6.57 5.06
N PHE A 86 -5.81 -6.18 5.71
CA PHE A 86 -4.44 -6.23 5.15
C PHE A 86 -3.99 -7.63 4.70
N ASP A 87 -4.30 -8.65 5.49
CA ASP A 87 -4.02 -10.05 5.13
C ASP A 87 -4.91 -10.55 3.98
N ALA A 88 -6.18 -10.12 3.96
CA ALA A 88 -7.12 -10.44 2.89
C ALA A 88 -6.70 -9.81 1.55
N CYS A 89 -6.11 -8.61 1.56
CA CYS A 89 -5.53 -7.99 0.37
C CYS A 89 -4.48 -8.89 -0.29
N GLN A 90 -3.56 -9.44 0.50
CA GLN A 90 -2.51 -10.34 0.01
C GLN A 90 -3.11 -11.63 -0.57
N LEU A 91 -4.11 -12.21 0.10
CA LEU A 91 -4.81 -13.40 -0.39
C LEU A 91 -5.58 -13.14 -1.69
N ALA A 92 -6.19 -11.97 -1.84
CA ALA A 92 -6.91 -11.57 -3.04
C ALA A 92 -6.00 -11.50 -4.27
N VAL A 93 -4.80 -10.93 -4.14
CA VAL A 93 -3.78 -10.95 -5.20
C VAL A 93 -3.34 -12.36 -5.52
N GLY A 94 -2.97 -13.15 -4.52
CA GLY A 94 -2.49 -14.53 -4.71
C GLY A 94 -3.50 -15.41 -5.42
N SER A 95 -4.79 -15.28 -5.11
CA SER A 95 -5.87 -16.02 -5.76
C SER A 95 -6.26 -15.47 -7.13
N GLY A 96 -5.83 -14.25 -7.50
CA GLY A 96 -6.22 -13.59 -8.75
C GLY A 96 -7.63 -13.00 -8.71
N MET A 97 -8.11 -12.58 -7.56
CA MET A 97 -9.36 -11.83 -7.39
C MET A 97 -9.20 -10.35 -7.72
N VAL A 98 -7.97 -9.85 -7.66
CA VAL A 98 -7.56 -8.49 -8.04
C VAL A 98 -6.30 -8.57 -8.89
N ASP A 99 -6.02 -7.52 -9.67
CA ASP A 99 -4.83 -7.43 -10.52
C ASP A 99 -3.56 -7.22 -9.71
N MET A 100 -3.65 -6.35 -8.69
CA MET A 100 -2.56 -6.02 -7.78
C MET A 100 -3.09 -5.57 -6.42
N SER A 101 -2.21 -5.55 -5.43
CA SER A 101 -2.47 -4.91 -4.13
C SER A 101 -1.41 -3.85 -3.87
N ILE A 102 -1.85 -2.69 -3.43
CA ILE A 102 -0.99 -1.58 -3.04
C ILE A 102 -1.47 -1.10 -1.66
N SER A 103 -0.65 -1.31 -0.63
CA SER A 103 -1.03 -1.08 0.76
C SER A 103 0.22 -1.06 1.66
N GLY A 104 1.15 -0.17 1.35
CA GLY A 104 2.36 0.02 2.15
C GLY A 104 3.20 -1.24 2.37
N TYR A 105 3.26 -2.16 1.39
CA TYR A 105 3.97 -3.41 1.57
C TYR A 105 5.48 -3.25 1.57
N SER A 106 6.14 -3.57 2.68
CA SER A 106 7.59 -3.79 2.71
C SER A 106 7.97 -5.13 2.07
N TRP A 107 9.22 -5.27 1.65
CA TRP A 107 9.76 -6.56 1.25
C TRP A 107 9.77 -7.53 2.43
N THR A 108 9.37 -8.79 2.21
CA THR A 108 9.65 -9.92 3.10
C THR A 108 9.95 -11.16 2.26
N GLU A 109 10.75 -12.08 2.78
CA GLU A 109 11.06 -13.36 2.10
C GLU A 109 9.77 -14.13 1.74
N LYS A 110 8.78 -14.08 2.61
CA LYS A 110 7.48 -14.72 2.39
C LYS A 110 6.73 -14.12 1.21
N ARG A 111 6.75 -12.78 1.07
CA ARG A 111 6.11 -12.08 -0.05
C ARG A 111 6.84 -12.35 -1.36
N GLU A 112 8.18 -12.29 -1.37
CA GLU A 112 8.99 -12.58 -2.55
C GLU A 112 8.73 -14.00 -3.10
N LYS A 113 8.55 -14.97 -2.21
CA LYS A 113 8.25 -16.35 -2.60
C LYS A 113 6.86 -16.51 -3.23
N ASN A 114 5.87 -15.76 -2.75
CA ASN A 114 4.45 -16.00 -3.08
C ASN A 114 3.89 -15.07 -4.15
N TYR A 115 4.52 -13.91 -4.38
CA TYR A 115 4.03 -12.87 -5.29
C TYR A 115 5.11 -12.45 -6.28
N ASN A 116 4.71 -11.87 -7.41
CA ASN A 116 5.55 -10.92 -8.10
C ASN A 116 5.49 -9.61 -7.30
N MET A 117 6.62 -8.94 -7.21
CA MET A 117 6.73 -7.65 -6.54
C MET A 117 7.23 -6.62 -7.55
N SER A 118 6.69 -5.41 -7.48
CA SER A 118 7.18 -4.30 -8.28
C SER A 118 8.59 -3.87 -7.83
N ASP A 119 9.20 -2.97 -8.58
CA ASP A 119 10.28 -2.14 -8.06
C ASP A 119 9.76 -1.34 -6.85
N TYR A 120 10.71 -0.90 -6.01
CA TYR A 120 10.38 -0.06 -4.87
C TYR A 120 9.84 1.30 -5.32
N TYR A 121 8.81 1.75 -4.63
CA TYR A 121 8.32 3.10 -4.74
C TYR A 121 8.55 3.87 -3.44
N TYR A 122 8.30 5.16 -3.47
CA TYR A 122 8.58 6.06 -2.36
C TYR A 122 7.79 5.66 -1.10
N ALA A 123 8.52 5.56 0.02
CA ALA A 123 7.92 5.25 1.32
C ALA A 123 7.75 6.48 2.23
N GLY A 124 8.21 7.66 1.76
CA GLY A 124 8.34 8.86 2.60
C GLY A 124 9.58 8.83 3.48
N GLU A 125 10.00 9.98 3.97
CA GLU A 125 11.20 10.08 4.82
C GLU A 125 11.04 9.31 6.15
N ASN A 126 9.79 9.14 6.61
CA ASN A 126 9.44 8.56 7.89
C ASN A 126 8.91 7.11 7.81
N GLU A 127 8.82 6.51 6.61
CA GLU A 127 8.32 5.12 6.48
C GLU A 127 9.42 4.08 6.67
N THR A 128 10.68 4.51 6.76
CA THR A 128 11.82 3.61 6.89
C THR A 128 11.96 3.00 8.28
N GLU A 129 11.39 3.63 9.29
CA GLU A 129 11.52 3.23 10.69
C GLU A 129 10.28 2.48 11.17
N GLN A 130 10.53 1.45 11.99
CA GLN A 130 9.46 0.66 12.61
C GLN A 130 9.54 0.86 14.13
N VAL A 131 8.43 1.29 14.74
CA VAL A 131 8.40 1.78 16.12
C VAL A 131 7.29 1.13 16.93
N LEU A 132 7.28 1.43 18.23
CA LEU A 132 6.16 1.12 19.12
C LEU A 132 5.49 2.42 19.57
N ILE A 133 4.16 2.48 19.46
CA ILE A 133 3.35 3.49 20.16
C ILE A 133 2.73 2.87 21.42
N VAL A 134 2.49 3.72 22.40
CA VAL A 134 1.96 3.37 23.72
C VAL A 134 0.95 4.41 24.18
N LEU A 135 0.22 4.15 25.27
CA LEU A 135 -0.53 5.22 25.95
C LEU A 135 0.42 6.33 26.37
N LYS A 136 -0.02 7.59 26.29
CA LYS A 136 0.81 8.79 26.54
C LYS A 136 1.54 8.77 27.88
N GLU A 137 0.93 8.21 28.91
CA GLU A 137 1.54 8.04 30.24
C GLU A 137 2.74 7.11 30.26
N ASN A 138 2.90 6.28 29.24
CA ASN A 138 4.00 5.34 29.04
C ASN A 138 5.02 5.79 27.99
N ALA A 139 4.83 6.97 27.38
CA ALA A 139 5.76 7.51 26.39
C ALA A 139 7.19 7.62 26.97
N GLY A 140 8.17 7.20 26.17
CA GLY A 140 9.59 7.20 26.56
C GLY A 140 9.99 6.17 27.62
N LYS A 141 9.09 5.30 28.08
CA LYS A 141 9.41 4.30 29.13
C LYS A 141 10.06 3.04 28.58
N TYR A 142 9.71 2.64 27.38
CA TYR A 142 10.11 1.35 26.81
C TYR A 142 11.06 1.58 25.65
N THR A 143 12.33 1.79 25.95
CA THR A 143 13.36 2.15 24.97
C THR A 143 14.26 0.99 24.55
N THR A 144 14.13 -0.17 25.20
CA THR A 144 14.96 -1.36 24.94
C THR A 144 14.11 -2.63 24.98
N ALA A 145 14.54 -3.69 24.29
CA ALA A 145 13.88 -4.99 24.33
C ALA A 145 13.76 -5.54 25.76
N GLU A 146 14.76 -5.26 26.64
CA GLU A 146 14.71 -5.66 28.05
C GLU A 146 13.56 -4.98 28.81
N SER A 147 13.30 -3.67 28.53
CA SER A 147 12.19 -2.94 29.16
C SER A 147 10.80 -3.39 28.69
N LEU A 148 10.74 -4.12 27.59
CA LEU A 148 9.50 -4.65 27.01
C LEU A 148 9.17 -6.08 27.48
N LYS A 149 10.09 -6.78 28.15
CA LYS A 149 9.88 -8.18 28.58
C LYS A 149 8.58 -8.40 29.33
N GLY A 150 7.85 -9.42 28.93
CA GLY A 150 6.58 -9.82 29.53
C GLY A 150 5.38 -8.97 29.12
N LEU A 151 5.58 -7.89 28.35
CA LEU A 151 4.51 -7.06 27.84
C LEU A 151 3.78 -7.76 26.68
N LYS A 152 2.55 -7.34 26.46
CA LYS A 152 1.78 -7.69 25.26
C LYS A 152 2.02 -6.62 24.18
N ILE A 153 2.42 -7.05 23.00
CA ILE A 153 2.68 -6.16 21.86
C ILE A 153 1.66 -6.46 20.76
N GLY A 154 0.87 -5.45 20.40
CA GLY A 154 -0.05 -5.53 19.27
C GLY A 154 0.68 -5.33 17.94
N ALA A 155 0.33 -6.13 16.91
CA ALA A 155 0.78 -5.92 15.54
C ALA A 155 -0.31 -6.35 14.55
N GLN A 156 -0.38 -5.70 13.39
CA GLN A 156 -1.32 -6.09 12.35
C GLN A 156 -0.92 -7.44 11.75
N GLY A 157 -1.89 -8.34 11.57
CA GLY A 157 -1.65 -9.67 11.03
C GLY A 157 -1.04 -9.63 9.63
N ALA A 158 -0.05 -10.49 9.36
CA ALA A 158 0.69 -10.57 8.09
C ALA A 158 1.48 -9.31 7.70
N SER A 159 1.72 -8.39 8.63
CA SER A 159 2.56 -7.21 8.45
C SER A 159 4.04 -7.50 8.70
N LEU A 160 4.93 -6.58 8.30
CA LEU A 160 6.34 -6.59 8.70
C LEU A 160 6.46 -6.49 10.23
N GLN A 161 5.66 -5.64 10.85
CA GLN A 161 5.68 -5.41 12.31
C GLN A 161 5.38 -6.71 13.08
N GLU A 162 4.48 -7.56 12.58
CA GLU A 162 4.22 -8.87 13.19
C GLU A 162 5.46 -9.77 13.15
N GLU A 163 6.22 -9.76 12.04
CA GLU A 163 7.46 -10.50 11.89
C GLU A 163 8.58 -9.95 12.79
N LEU A 164 8.69 -8.62 12.89
CA LEU A 164 9.66 -7.94 13.75
C LEU A 164 9.40 -8.21 15.24
N VAL A 165 8.15 -8.15 15.69
CA VAL A 165 7.80 -8.50 17.09
C VAL A 165 8.19 -9.95 17.39
N LYS A 166 7.88 -10.90 16.50
CA LYS A 166 8.25 -12.31 16.68
C LYS A 166 9.74 -12.55 16.75
N SER A 167 10.51 -11.84 15.94
CA SER A 167 11.96 -12.05 15.81
C SER A 167 12.77 -11.28 16.86
N GLN A 168 12.40 -10.02 17.16
CA GLN A 168 13.19 -9.14 18.00
C GLN A 168 12.69 -9.03 19.44
N LEU A 169 11.41 -9.36 19.70
CA LEU A 169 10.81 -9.31 21.02
C LEU A 169 10.26 -10.68 21.47
N PRO A 170 11.10 -11.77 21.47
CA PRO A 170 10.64 -13.13 21.74
C PRO A 170 10.11 -13.30 23.18
N ASP A 171 10.50 -12.44 24.12
CA ASP A 171 10.07 -12.45 25.52
C ASP A 171 8.75 -11.68 25.73
N CYS A 172 8.13 -11.14 24.65
CA CYS A 172 6.84 -10.47 24.69
C CYS A 172 5.72 -11.41 24.22
N THR A 173 4.48 -11.06 24.54
CA THR A 173 3.30 -11.75 24.01
C THR A 173 2.76 -10.97 22.82
N LEU A 174 2.85 -11.52 21.61
CA LEU A 174 2.26 -10.93 20.42
C LEU A 174 0.73 -11.07 20.44
N VAL A 175 0.03 -9.96 20.16
CA VAL A 175 -1.42 -9.90 19.95
C VAL A 175 -1.68 -9.39 18.54
N SER A 176 -2.18 -10.24 17.64
CA SER A 176 -2.50 -9.82 16.27
C SER A 176 -3.88 -9.17 16.19
N TYR A 177 -3.99 -8.10 15.39
CA TYR A 177 -5.24 -7.42 15.04
C TYR A 177 -5.39 -7.31 13.51
N THR A 178 -6.61 -7.03 13.02
CA THR A 178 -6.90 -7.04 11.58
C THR A 178 -6.65 -5.69 10.91
N ASP A 179 -7.03 -4.59 11.56
CA ASP A 179 -6.84 -3.22 11.06
C ASP A 179 -6.28 -2.30 12.16
N ILE A 180 -5.56 -1.26 11.73
CA ILE A 180 -4.83 -0.35 12.61
C ILE A 180 -5.76 0.42 13.56
N ASN A 181 -6.96 0.81 13.10
CA ASN A 181 -7.91 1.54 13.94
C ASN A 181 -8.44 0.64 15.06
N THR A 182 -8.72 -0.64 14.76
CA THR A 182 -9.06 -1.65 15.76
C THR A 182 -7.90 -1.87 16.73
N GLY A 183 -6.67 -1.98 16.26
CA GLY A 183 -5.46 -2.06 17.08
C GLY A 183 -5.33 -0.88 18.03
N LEU A 184 -5.51 0.34 17.52
CA LEU A 184 -5.49 1.55 18.37
C LEU A 184 -6.55 1.52 19.48
N GLN A 185 -7.78 1.07 19.17
CA GLN A 185 -8.82 0.96 20.19
C GLN A 185 -8.48 -0.12 21.23
N GLN A 186 -7.84 -1.22 20.85
CA GLN A 186 -7.38 -2.26 21.76
C GLN A 186 -6.25 -1.76 22.65
N LEU A 187 -5.27 -0.99 22.12
CA LEU A 187 -4.24 -0.31 22.90
C LEU A 187 -4.87 0.61 23.97
N LYS A 188 -5.84 1.44 23.58
CA LYS A 188 -6.55 2.35 24.49
C LYS A 188 -7.36 1.63 25.56
N LYS A 189 -7.82 0.42 25.30
CA LYS A 189 -8.51 -0.44 26.30
C LYS A 189 -7.55 -1.21 27.21
N GLY A 190 -6.26 -1.28 26.85
CA GLY A 190 -5.27 -2.06 27.59
C GLY A 190 -5.31 -3.55 27.26
N ASP A 191 -5.82 -3.95 26.08
CA ASP A 191 -5.77 -5.34 25.62
C ASP A 191 -4.32 -5.77 25.35
N PHE A 192 -3.46 -4.80 25.00
CA PHE A 192 -2.01 -4.91 24.93
C PHE A 192 -1.33 -3.59 25.36
N ASP A 193 -0.04 -3.64 25.65
CA ASP A 193 0.72 -2.55 26.30
C ASP A 193 1.36 -1.58 25.30
N ALA A 194 1.71 -2.07 24.11
CA ALA A 194 2.30 -1.28 23.02
C ALA A 194 1.85 -1.81 21.66
N MET A 195 1.87 -0.97 20.63
CA MET A 195 1.44 -1.26 19.27
C MET A 195 2.57 -1.00 18.29
N ALA A 196 2.96 -2.02 17.51
CA ALA A 196 3.99 -1.93 16.49
C ALA A 196 3.41 -1.36 15.18
N VAL A 197 4.03 -0.30 14.68
CA VAL A 197 3.61 0.44 13.47
C VAL A 197 4.82 1.04 12.75
N ALA A 198 4.67 1.42 11.48
CA ALA A 198 5.63 2.28 10.79
C ALA A 198 5.57 3.71 11.35
N ILE A 199 6.70 4.44 11.31
CA ILE A 199 6.80 5.75 11.97
C ILE A 199 5.87 6.80 11.33
N GLY A 200 5.65 6.78 10.00
CA GLY A 200 4.69 7.66 9.34
C GLY A 200 3.27 7.44 9.83
N ASN A 201 2.86 6.18 9.99
CA ASN A 201 1.57 5.82 10.57
C ASN A 201 1.49 6.18 12.07
N ALA A 202 2.58 5.98 12.85
CA ALA A 202 2.65 6.42 14.23
C ALA A 202 2.41 7.94 14.34
N ASN A 203 3.03 8.74 13.47
CA ASN A 203 2.84 10.18 13.43
C ASN A 203 1.39 10.57 13.14
N ALA A 204 0.73 9.92 12.17
CA ALA A 204 -0.67 10.16 11.87
C ALA A 204 -1.58 9.81 13.07
N LEU A 205 -1.31 8.69 13.74
CA LEU A 205 -2.05 8.26 14.93
C LEU A 205 -1.87 9.25 16.10
N ILE A 206 -0.65 9.67 16.40
CA ILE A 206 -0.35 10.57 17.51
C ILE A 206 -0.94 11.97 17.28
N ASN A 207 -0.85 12.52 16.06
CA ASN A 207 -1.47 13.82 15.75
C ASN A 207 -2.98 13.82 15.99
N ASN A 208 -3.64 12.71 15.65
CA ASN A 208 -5.10 12.59 15.80
C ASN A 208 -5.54 12.02 17.16
N ASN A 209 -4.60 11.56 18.01
CA ASN A 209 -4.91 10.92 19.30
C ASN A 209 -3.92 11.37 20.38
N PRO A 210 -4.22 12.47 21.11
CA PRO A 210 -3.29 13.03 22.10
C PRO A 210 -3.04 12.13 23.33
N ASP A 211 -3.78 11.05 23.46
CA ASP A 211 -3.67 10.03 24.51
C ASP A 211 -2.67 8.91 24.20
N VAL A 212 -2.01 8.95 23.03
CA VAL A 212 -0.92 8.03 22.65
C VAL A 212 0.40 8.79 22.40
N GLY A 213 1.52 8.08 22.36
CA GLY A 213 2.84 8.64 22.10
C GLY A 213 3.87 7.56 21.75
N MET A 214 5.06 7.97 21.30
CA MET A 214 6.18 7.08 21.03
C MET A 214 6.67 6.41 22.30
N SER A 215 7.05 5.13 22.22
CA SER A 215 7.64 4.40 23.36
C SER A 215 9.12 4.74 23.58
N GLY A 216 9.82 5.16 22.51
CA GLY A 216 11.27 5.28 22.45
C GLY A 216 11.97 4.00 21.97
N PHE A 217 11.22 2.96 21.60
CA PHE A 217 11.77 1.72 21.01
C PHE A 217 11.66 1.76 19.50
N GLN A 218 12.74 1.39 18.82
CA GLN A 218 12.82 1.23 17.37
C GLN A 218 13.28 -0.20 17.03
N PHE A 219 12.61 -0.82 16.08
CA PHE A 219 13.04 -2.10 15.53
C PHE A 219 14.23 -1.93 14.58
N GLU A 220 15.10 -2.93 14.54
CA GLU A 220 16.10 -3.04 13.47
C GLU A 220 15.41 -3.56 12.21
N VAL A 221 15.69 -2.95 11.05
CA VAL A 221 15.15 -3.35 9.74
C VAL A 221 16.28 -3.43 8.71
N ASP A 222 16.16 -4.39 7.79
CA ASP A 222 17.06 -4.47 6.64
C ASP A 222 16.75 -3.35 5.63
N GLU A 223 17.76 -2.86 4.91
CA GLU A 223 17.61 -1.81 3.88
C GLU A 223 16.49 -2.14 2.87
N LYS A 224 16.35 -3.40 2.47
CA LYS A 224 15.29 -3.87 1.57
C LYS A 224 13.87 -3.80 2.15
N GLU A 225 13.72 -3.68 3.46
CA GLU A 225 12.45 -3.58 4.17
C GLU A 225 12.00 -2.13 4.36
N THR A 226 12.88 -1.16 4.06
CA THR A 226 12.64 0.28 4.30
C THR A 226 11.86 0.98 3.19
N ASN A 227 11.51 0.29 2.11
CA ASN A 227 10.74 0.84 1.01
C ASN A 227 9.51 0.00 0.73
N ASN A 228 8.50 0.64 0.12
CA ASN A 228 7.26 -0.02 -0.26
C ASN A 228 7.32 -0.59 -1.67
N LEU A 229 6.49 -1.58 -1.93
CA LEU A 229 6.33 -2.24 -3.22
C LEU A 229 4.87 -2.66 -3.44
N ILE A 230 4.53 -2.92 -4.69
CA ILE A 230 3.21 -3.41 -5.09
C ILE A 230 3.27 -4.94 -5.21
N LEU A 231 2.26 -5.62 -4.67
CA LEU A 231 2.11 -7.07 -4.84
C LEU A 231 1.27 -7.36 -6.07
N LEU A 232 1.77 -8.26 -6.92
CA LEU A 232 1.09 -8.78 -8.11
C LEU A 232 1.00 -10.31 -8.03
N LYS A 233 0.05 -10.89 -8.75
CA LYS A 233 -0.06 -12.36 -8.80
C LYS A 233 1.24 -12.97 -9.31
N LYS A 234 1.73 -14.01 -8.65
CA LYS A 234 2.94 -14.73 -9.06
C LYS A 234 2.83 -15.22 -10.50
N GLY A 235 3.83 -14.88 -11.32
CA GLY A 235 3.88 -15.21 -12.74
C GLY A 235 3.17 -14.21 -13.66
N ASN A 236 2.63 -13.09 -13.15
CA ASN A 236 2.10 -12.01 -13.99
C ASN A 236 3.21 -11.00 -14.35
N ASP A 237 4.22 -11.46 -15.08
CA ASP A 237 5.40 -10.67 -15.43
C ASP A 237 5.03 -9.46 -16.31
N THR A 238 4.07 -9.64 -17.23
CA THR A 238 3.62 -8.58 -18.14
C THR A 238 3.09 -7.35 -17.40
N LEU A 239 2.24 -7.54 -16.40
CA LEU A 239 1.72 -6.41 -15.61
C LEU A 239 2.81 -5.84 -14.69
N THR A 240 3.66 -6.71 -14.13
CA THR A 240 4.78 -6.29 -13.27
C THR A 240 5.73 -5.36 -14.02
N GLU A 241 6.16 -5.71 -15.23
CA GLU A 241 7.04 -4.87 -16.06
C GLU A 241 6.39 -3.52 -16.36
N LYS A 242 5.10 -3.50 -16.75
CA LYS A 242 4.37 -2.25 -17.01
C LYS A 242 4.24 -1.36 -15.77
N VAL A 243 3.94 -1.94 -14.62
CA VAL A 243 3.89 -1.22 -13.35
C VAL A 243 5.26 -0.59 -13.06
N ASN A 244 6.35 -1.33 -13.22
CA ASN A 244 7.71 -0.82 -12.99
C ASN A 244 8.06 0.34 -13.92
N GLU A 245 7.70 0.26 -15.21
CA GLU A 245 7.87 1.38 -16.16
C GLU A 245 7.10 2.63 -15.70
N ILE A 246 5.89 2.46 -15.17
CA ILE A 246 5.03 3.56 -14.69
C ILE A 246 5.59 4.15 -13.38
N LEU A 247 6.06 3.31 -12.46
CA LEU A 247 6.75 3.76 -11.24
C LEU A 247 7.97 4.63 -11.58
N ALA A 248 8.79 4.20 -12.54
CA ALA A 248 9.95 4.97 -13.00
C ALA A 248 9.54 6.33 -13.59
N LYS A 249 8.43 6.41 -14.35
CA LYS A 249 7.90 7.67 -14.88
C LYS A 249 7.42 8.60 -13.76
N ALA A 250 6.66 8.09 -12.79
CA ALA A 250 6.17 8.88 -11.66
C ALA A 250 7.33 9.49 -10.86
N LYS A 251 8.37 8.68 -10.59
CA LYS A 251 9.59 9.12 -9.91
C LYS A 251 10.33 10.19 -10.70
N ALA A 252 10.53 9.97 -12.01
CA ALA A 252 11.22 10.93 -12.86
C ALA A 252 10.48 12.27 -13.01
N ALA A 253 9.16 12.26 -12.84
CA ALA A 253 8.31 13.46 -12.88
C ALA A 253 8.19 14.17 -11.51
N GLY A 254 8.83 13.66 -10.44
CA GLY A 254 8.79 14.25 -9.09
C GLY A 254 7.39 14.19 -8.47
N LEU A 255 6.58 13.17 -8.82
CA LEU A 255 5.19 13.09 -8.34
C LEU A 255 5.10 12.54 -6.93
N TYR A 256 6.10 11.78 -6.46
CA TYR A 256 6.07 11.13 -5.16
C TYR A 256 6.03 12.13 -4.01
N GLU A 257 6.88 13.14 -4.05
CA GLU A 257 6.95 14.20 -3.05
C GLU A 257 5.63 14.98 -2.97
N ILE A 258 5.05 15.28 -4.14
CA ILE A 258 3.76 16.01 -4.25
C ILE A 258 2.64 15.17 -3.61
N TRP A 259 2.51 13.90 -4.00
CA TRP A 259 1.46 13.03 -3.46
C TRP A 259 1.61 12.75 -1.99
N TYR A 260 2.85 12.63 -1.49
CA TYR A 260 3.10 12.37 -0.08
C TYR A 260 2.75 13.60 0.78
N GLU A 261 3.12 14.80 0.33
CA GLU A 261 2.73 16.04 1.02
C GLU A 261 1.21 16.23 1.04
N GLU A 262 0.52 15.99 -0.09
CA GLU A 262 -0.94 16.01 -0.14
C GLU A 262 -1.56 14.98 0.79
N ALA A 263 -0.98 13.79 0.90
CA ALA A 263 -1.45 12.74 1.78
C ALA A 263 -1.28 13.09 3.27
N LEU A 264 -0.13 13.67 3.67
CA LEU A 264 0.11 14.16 5.03
C LEU A 264 -0.92 15.23 5.41
N ASN A 265 -1.12 16.23 4.54
CA ASN A 265 -2.11 17.28 4.77
C ASN A 265 -3.53 16.71 4.93
N THR A 266 -3.91 15.74 4.09
CA THR A 266 -5.23 15.11 4.14
C THR A 266 -5.39 14.25 5.39
N ALA A 267 -4.32 13.61 5.86
CA ALA A 267 -4.30 12.80 7.07
C ALA A 267 -4.26 13.63 8.37
N GLY A 268 -4.12 14.97 8.26
CA GLY A 268 -4.01 15.87 9.42
C GLY A 268 -2.70 15.70 10.19
N VAL A 269 -1.60 15.42 9.49
CA VAL A 269 -0.26 15.31 10.07
C VAL A 269 0.42 16.68 10.03
N ASP A 270 0.24 17.45 11.09
CA ASP A 270 0.84 18.77 11.22
C ASP A 270 2.29 18.72 11.73
N VAL A 271 2.63 17.70 12.51
CA VAL A 271 3.94 17.52 13.15
C VAL A 271 4.41 16.08 12.95
N SER A 272 5.62 15.90 12.44
CA SER A 272 6.32 14.62 12.48
C SER A 272 7.14 14.52 13.75
N TYR A 273 7.26 13.31 14.31
CA TYR A 273 8.05 13.04 15.52
C TYR A 273 9.11 11.98 15.20
N ASP A 274 10.27 12.09 15.85
CA ASP A 274 11.27 11.03 15.85
C ASP A 274 10.84 9.86 16.79
N VAL A 275 11.66 8.82 16.84
CA VAL A 275 11.39 7.62 17.67
C VAL A 275 11.33 7.92 19.17
N ASP A 276 11.97 8.99 19.62
CA ASP A 276 11.97 9.47 20.99
C ASP A 276 10.76 10.37 21.29
N GLY A 277 9.96 10.68 20.28
CA GLY A 277 8.77 11.55 20.37
C GLY A 277 9.11 13.04 20.39
N ASN A 278 10.28 13.43 19.89
CA ASN A 278 10.62 14.84 19.70
C ASN A 278 10.09 15.33 18.35
N PRO A 279 9.52 16.55 18.26
CA PRO A 279 9.05 17.08 17.01
C PRO A 279 10.21 17.33 16.04
N ILE A 280 10.08 16.82 14.81
CA ILE A 280 10.99 17.10 13.70
C ILE A 280 10.58 18.43 13.10
N VAL A 281 11.40 19.47 13.29
CA VAL A 281 11.19 20.79 12.69
C VAL A 281 11.68 20.73 11.24
N LYS A 282 10.78 20.85 10.26
CA LYS A 282 11.19 21.05 8.86
C LYS A 282 12.00 22.35 8.77
N PRO A 283 13.14 22.39 8.07
CA PRO A 283 13.84 23.65 7.81
C PRO A 283 12.89 24.63 7.11
N ASP A 284 12.86 25.87 7.62
CA ASP A 284 12.04 26.94 7.02
C ASP A 284 12.58 27.24 5.60
N GLU A 285 11.81 26.88 4.57
CA GLU A 285 12.19 27.12 3.17
C GLU A 285 12.32 28.62 2.84
N SER A 286 11.98 29.51 3.77
CA SER A 286 12.13 30.95 3.60
C SER A 286 13.58 31.46 3.73
N GLU A 287 14.55 30.64 4.20
CA GLU A 287 15.95 31.00 4.30
C GLU A 287 16.83 30.53 3.12
N ALA A 288 16.25 29.81 2.14
CA ALA A 288 16.96 29.31 0.95
C ALA A 288 16.75 30.21 -0.29
N GLY A 289 16.67 31.51 -0.11
CA GLY A 289 16.50 32.54 -1.14
C GLY A 289 17.78 33.30 -1.47
#